data_3aa6f2be52b4463bc77d88eaf7cffd51
#
_entry.id   3aa6f2be52b4463bc77d88eaf7cffd51
#
_cell.length_a   1.000
_cell.length_b   1.000
_cell.length_c   1.000
_cell.angle_alpha   90.00
_cell.angle_beta   90.00
_cell.angle_gamma   90.00
#
_symmetry.space_group_name_H-M   'P 1'
#
loop_
_entity.id
_entity.type
_entity.pdbx_description
1 polymer ?
#
loop_
_entity_poly.entity_id
_entity_poly.type
_entity_poly.pdbx_seq_one_letter_code
_entity_poly.pdbx_strand_id
1 'polypeptide(L)'
;MTKYIVQGGHPLFGEVEISGAKNAAVAIIPAALLVDGVCRIENIPQISDVTLSLKILEHLGAGIRVINRHTVEIDASRIRSTRTSYELARKMRASYYLIGSLLGRFGQAEVAMPGGCNFGVRPIDQHVKGFTALGAKVMVEGGFINASTETGRLKGANIYLDVVSVGATMNIMMAAVRAEGNTVIENAAKEPHIVDLANFLNSMGANIRGAGTDTIKIQGVDRLRGGSYAIIPDQIEAGTYMAAVAATGGQILVKNIIPKHMDCITAKLVEMGVEVEEREDTLLVRRSGPLQKANVKTMPYPGFPTDMQPQITTVLCLAEGTSLVTESVWNNRYRYVDEFRRMGAHIQVDGKVAVIEGVPALTGAPVHACDLRAGAALVIAALAAKGESEISCVQYIERGYEDIVTKLQGLGASIRTVEVPGESEELEAHIG
;
A
#
# COMPACT_ATOMS: atom_id res chain seq x y z
N MET A 1 13.80 -12.14 -17.38
CA MET A 1 12.86 -11.13 -16.82
C MET A 1 11.43 -11.64 -16.88
N THR A 2 10.63 -11.43 -15.82
CA THR A 2 9.22 -11.85 -15.79
C THR A 2 8.34 -10.79 -16.42
N LYS A 3 7.38 -11.20 -17.26
CA LYS A 3 6.38 -10.35 -17.90
C LYS A 3 4.99 -10.97 -17.78
N TYR A 4 3.94 -10.14 -17.82
CA TYR A 4 2.57 -10.60 -17.99
C TYR A 4 2.13 -10.41 -19.44
N ILE A 5 1.53 -11.45 -20.01
CA ILE A 5 0.86 -11.40 -21.32
C ILE A 5 -0.63 -11.46 -21.07
N VAL A 6 -1.35 -10.46 -21.58
CA VAL A 6 -2.78 -10.29 -21.36
C VAL A 6 -3.49 -10.22 -22.71
N GLN A 7 -4.43 -11.14 -22.96
CA GLN A 7 -5.38 -11.04 -24.06
C GLN A 7 -6.64 -10.36 -23.53
N GLY A 8 -6.87 -9.13 -23.94
CA GLY A 8 -7.98 -8.31 -23.46
C GLY A 8 -9.29 -8.53 -24.25
N GLY A 9 -10.31 -7.76 -23.85
CA GLY A 9 -11.61 -7.74 -24.52
C GLY A 9 -12.62 -8.77 -24.01
N HIS A 10 -12.36 -9.40 -22.86
CA HIS A 10 -13.26 -10.37 -22.24
C HIS A 10 -13.84 -9.81 -20.93
N PRO A 11 -15.16 -9.92 -20.70
CA PRO A 11 -15.76 -9.56 -19.42
C PRO A 11 -15.33 -10.53 -18.33
N LEU A 12 -15.33 -10.07 -17.09
CA LEU A 12 -14.94 -10.85 -15.92
C LEU A 12 -16.17 -11.39 -15.17
N PHE A 13 -16.10 -12.65 -14.73
CA PHE A 13 -17.14 -13.31 -13.95
C PHE A 13 -16.52 -14.20 -12.88
N GLY A 14 -17.20 -14.34 -11.75
CA GLY A 14 -16.78 -15.24 -10.69
C GLY A 14 -16.68 -14.56 -9.33
N GLU A 15 -15.83 -15.12 -8.49
CA GLU A 15 -15.59 -14.64 -7.13
C GLU A 15 -14.10 -14.41 -6.91
N VAL A 16 -13.77 -13.38 -6.15
CA VAL A 16 -12.40 -13.10 -5.73
C VAL A 16 -12.33 -12.84 -4.23
N GLU A 17 -11.43 -13.50 -3.55
CA GLU A 17 -11.17 -13.30 -2.14
C GLU A 17 -10.01 -12.32 -1.96
N ILE A 18 -10.24 -11.29 -1.13
CA ILE A 18 -9.28 -10.22 -0.90
C ILE A 18 -8.28 -10.62 0.19
N SER A 19 -7.02 -10.38 -0.08
CA SER A 19 -5.91 -10.65 0.83
C SER A 19 -5.81 -9.62 1.94
N GLY A 20 -4.98 -9.88 2.94
CA GLY A 20 -4.66 -8.92 3.98
C GLY A 20 -4.04 -7.62 3.43
N ALA A 21 -4.36 -6.52 4.09
CA ALA A 21 -3.95 -5.19 3.63
C ALA A 21 -2.44 -4.99 3.66
N LYS A 22 -1.84 -4.74 2.49
CA LYS A 22 -0.41 -4.42 2.37
C LYS A 22 -0.01 -3.27 3.29
N ASN A 23 -0.77 -2.17 3.26
CA ASN A 23 -0.42 -0.96 4.01
C ASN A 23 -0.51 -1.16 5.53
N ALA A 24 -1.33 -2.10 6.00
CA ALA A 24 -1.37 -2.53 7.39
C ALA A 24 -0.18 -3.45 7.73
N ALA A 25 0.08 -4.47 6.90
CA ALA A 25 1.12 -5.45 7.11
C ALA A 25 2.52 -4.80 7.26
N VAL A 26 2.87 -3.86 6.39
CA VAL A 26 4.19 -3.18 6.40
C VAL A 26 4.40 -2.27 7.61
N ALA A 27 3.36 -1.99 8.40
CA ALA A 27 3.45 -1.27 9.66
C ALA A 27 3.33 -2.20 10.87
N ILE A 28 2.44 -3.18 10.83
CA ILE A 28 2.21 -4.14 11.94
C ILE A 28 3.43 -5.05 12.12
N ILE A 29 4.10 -5.47 11.04
CA ILE A 29 5.32 -6.29 11.14
C ILE A 29 6.43 -5.56 11.91
N PRO A 30 6.83 -4.32 11.57
CA PRO A 30 7.76 -3.55 12.41
C PRO A 30 7.23 -3.30 13.82
N ALA A 31 5.93 -3.08 14.01
CA ALA A 31 5.33 -2.86 15.32
C ALA A 31 5.46 -4.06 16.26
N ALA A 32 5.59 -5.28 15.74
CA ALA A 32 5.87 -6.46 16.54
C ALA A 32 7.20 -6.36 17.31
N LEU A 33 8.15 -5.54 16.88
CA LEU A 33 9.38 -5.25 17.63
C LEU A 33 9.12 -4.58 18.98
N LEU A 34 7.99 -3.90 19.17
CA LEU A 34 7.60 -3.25 20.43
C LEU A 34 7.15 -4.24 21.50
N VAL A 35 6.86 -5.48 21.12
CA VAL A 35 6.21 -6.48 21.97
C VAL A 35 7.25 -7.35 22.70
N ASP A 36 7.04 -7.54 23.99
CA ASP A 36 7.84 -8.44 24.85
C ASP A 36 7.19 -9.84 24.80
N GLY A 37 7.46 -10.62 23.76
CA GLY A 37 6.90 -11.95 23.55
C GLY A 37 6.63 -12.26 22.10
N VAL A 38 5.86 -13.31 21.85
CA VAL A 38 5.54 -13.79 20.51
C VAL A 38 4.27 -13.11 20.01
N CYS A 39 4.34 -12.48 18.84
CA CYS A 39 3.19 -11.99 18.10
C CYS A 39 2.84 -13.01 17.02
N ARG A 40 1.62 -13.53 17.04
CA ARG A 40 1.04 -14.28 15.93
C ARG A 40 0.22 -13.34 15.07
N ILE A 41 0.65 -13.17 13.82
CA ILE A 41 -0.01 -12.29 12.84
C ILE A 41 -0.67 -13.16 11.79
N GLU A 42 -1.99 -13.00 11.65
CA GLU A 42 -2.85 -13.74 10.73
C GLU A 42 -3.32 -12.84 9.58
N ASN A 43 -3.83 -13.43 8.51
CA ASN A 43 -4.24 -12.74 7.29
C ASN A 43 -3.11 -11.88 6.68
N ILE A 44 -1.87 -12.36 6.80
CA ILE A 44 -0.72 -11.66 6.23
C ILE A 44 -0.64 -11.93 4.72
N PRO A 45 -0.55 -10.89 3.86
CA PRO A 45 -0.52 -11.12 2.41
C PRO A 45 0.83 -11.68 1.96
N GLN A 46 0.80 -12.58 0.97
CA GLN A 46 2.01 -13.14 0.33
C GLN A 46 2.52 -12.21 -0.76
N ILE A 47 3.22 -11.17 -0.35
CA ILE A 47 3.79 -10.13 -1.21
C ILE A 47 5.26 -9.88 -0.88
N SER A 48 6.03 -9.38 -1.84
CA SER A 48 7.47 -9.23 -1.66
C SER A 48 7.84 -8.21 -0.58
N ASP A 49 7.04 -7.17 -0.35
CA ASP A 49 7.28 -6.18 0.72
C ASP A 49 7.15 -6.84 2.12
N VAL A 50 6.25 -7.80 2.30
CA VAL A 50 6.11 -8.57 3.55
C VAL A 50 7.32 -9.48 3.76
N THR A 51 7.70 -10.24 2.75
CA THR A 51 8.88 -11.12 2.80
C THR A 51 10.13 -10.34 3.17
N LEU A 52 10.31 -9.16 2.57
CA LEU A 52 11.46 -8.30 2.84
C LEU A 52 11.41 -7.72 4.25
N SER A 53 10.23 -7.33 4.74
CA SER A 53 10.04 -6.83 6.11
C SER A 53 10.44 -7.90 7.14
N LEU A 54 9.98 -9.14 6.97
CA LEU A 54 10.32 -10.25 7.84
C LEU A 54 11.84 -10.53 7.84
N LYS A 55 12.50 -10.51 6.67
CA LYS A 55 13.96 -10.66 6.56
C LYS A 55 14.72 -9.55 7.29
N ILE A 56 14.21 -8.32 7.28
CA ILE A 56 14.82 -7.22 8.04
C ILE A 56 14.71 -7.49 9.55
N LEU A 57 13.56 -7.96 10.02
CA LEU A 57 13.37 -8.30 11.43
C LEU A 57 14.31 -9.46 11.86
N GLU A 58 14.45 -10.50 11.04
CA GLU A 58 15.41 -11.60 11.29
C GLU A 58 16.84 -11.07 11.40
N HIS A 59 17.24 -10.16 10.51
CA HIS A 59 18.55 -9.52 10.55
C HIS A 59 18.78 -8.73 11.86
N LEU A 60 17.74 -8.10 12.40
CA LEU A 60 17.79 -7.41 13.70
C LEU A 60 17.83 -8.39 14.89
N GLY A 61 17.55 -9.68 14.67
CA GLY A 61 17.61 -10.74 15.66
C GLY A 61 16.24 -11.28 16.11
N ALA A 62 15.14 -10.90 15.45
CA ALA A 62 13.84 -11.50 15.71
C ALA A 62 13.78 -12.96 15.24
N GLY A 63 13.10 -13.81 16.00
CA GLY A 63 12.73 -15.14 15.57
C GLY A 63 11.48 -15.11 14.70
N ILE A 64 11.56 -15.61 13.47
CA ILE A 64 10.42 -15.69 12.56
C ILE A 64 10.04 -17.16 12.37
N ARG A 65 8.75 -17.49 12.57
CA ARG A 65 8.20 -18.81 12.31
C ARG A 65 6.99 -18.69 11.40
N VAL A 66 7.09 -19.21 10.20
CA VAL A 66 5.97 -19.33 9.27
C VAL A 66 5.11 -20.53 9.70
N ILE A 67 3.86 -20.28 10.06
CA ILE A 67 2.90 -21.30 10.48
C ILE A 67 2.16 -21.87 9.28
N ASN A 68 1.69 -21.00 8.41
CA ASN A 68 1.08 -21.32 7.13
C ASN A 68 1.25 -20.14 6.17
N ARG A 69 0.65 -20.24 4.98
CA ARG A 69 0.76 -19.22 3.93
C ARG A 69 0.41 -17.80 4.41
N HIS A 70 -0.57 -17.65 5.31
CA HIS A 70 -1.08 -16.36 5.75
C HIS A 70 -0.93 -16.10 7.25
N THR A 71 -0.08 -16.89 7.94
CA THR A 71 0.15 -16.74 9.38
C THR A 71 1.63 -16.88 9.70
N VAL A 72 2.16 -15.88 10.41
CA VAL A 72 3.53 -15.87 10.91
C VAL A 72 3.55 -15.60 12.41
N GLU A 73 4.55 -16.12 13.10
CA GLU A 73 4.88 -15.75 14.47
C GLU A 73 6.20 -14.99 14.47
N ILE A 74 6.21 -13.88 15.18
CA ILE A 74 7.37 -12.99 15.34
C ILE A 74 7.72 -12.93 16.82
N ASP A 75 8.91 -13.39 17.17
CA ASP A 75 9.48 -13.30 18.52
C ASP A 75 10.58 -12.23 18.53
N ALA A 76 10.28 -11.08 19.11
CA ALA A 76 11.23 -9.99 19.26
C ALA A 76 11.97 -9.97 20.60
N SER A 77 11.97 -11.07 21.36
CA SER A 77 12.63 -11.17 22.67
C SER A 77 14.16 -11.08 22.60
N ARG A 78 14.77 -11.39 21.45
CA ARG A 78 16.22 -11.50 21.28
C ARG A 78 16.79 -10.53 20.23
N ILE A 79 16.24 -9.32 20.15
CA ILE A 79 16.79 -8.29 19.25
C ILE A 79 18.24 -7.99 19.64
N ARG A 80 19.14 -8.02 18.66
CA ARG A 80 20.58 -7.86 18.84
C ARG A 80 21.12 -6.55 18.28
N SER A 81 20.35 -5.90 17.40
CA SER A 81 20.75 -4.67 16.73
C SER A 81 19.57 -3.73 16.57
N THR A 82 19.83 -2.45 16.70
CA THR A 82 18.90 -1.36 16.34
C THR A 82 19.29 -0.70 15.02
N ARG A 83 20.29 -1.28 14.32
CA ARG A 83 20.75 -0.84 13.01
C ARG A 83 20.26 -1.80 11.92
N THR A 84 19.56 -1.26 10.93
CA THR A 84 19.09 -2.06 9.79
C THR A 84 20.20 -2.36 8.80
N SER A 85 20.08 -3.48 8.06
CA SER A 85 20.91 -3.72 6.89
C SER A 85 20.60 -2.68 5.80
N TYR A 86 21.62 -1.99 5.31
CA TYR A 86 21.49 -1.04 4.21
C TYR A 86 20.90 -1.72 2.95
N GLU A 87 21.43 -2.90 2.59
CA GLU A 87 21.01 -3.64 1.40
C GLU A 87 19.57 -4.11 1.42
N LEU A 88 19.04 -4.46 2.60
CA LEU A 88 17.64 -4.87 2.76
C LEU A 88 16.71 -3.65 2.84
N ALA A 89 17.02 -2.69 3.71
CA ALA A 89 16.14 -1.58 3.99
C ALA A 89 15.96 -0.63 2.79
N ARG A 90 17.00 -0.42 1.99
CA ARG A 90 16.93 0.43 0.78
C ARG A 90 15.95 -0.09 -0.26
N LYS A 91 15.63 -1.39 -0.25
CA LYS A 91 14.70 -2.02 -1.20
C LYS A 91 13.23 -1.81 -0.83
N MET A 92 12.95 -1.39 0.40
CA MET A 92 11.58 -1.22 0.90
C MET A 92 11.35 0.20 1.43
N ARG A 93 10.39 0.90 0.84
CA ARG A 93 10.03 2.26 1.30
C ARG A 93 9.52 2.32 2.72
N ALA A 94 8.78 1.29 3.15
CA ALA A 94 8.19 1.23 4.47
C ALA A 94 9.22 0.93 5.58
N SER A 95 10.50 0.73 5.24
CA SER A 95 11.58 0.47 6.21
C SER A 95 11.70 1.57 7.28
N TYR A 96 11.29 2.81 6.98
CA TYR A 96 11.31 3.89 7.98
C TYR A 96 10.32 3.68 9.14
N TYR A 97 9.33 2.76 9.04
CA TYR A 97 8.49 2.37 10.19
C TYR A 97 9.29 1.71 11.30
N LEU A 98 10.44 1.12 10.95
CA LEU A 98 11.39 0.58 11.94
C LEU A 98 11.94 1.66 12.88
N ILE A 99 11.97 2.94 12.46
CA ILE A 99 12.46 4.03 13.32
C ILE A 99 11.55 4.13 14.54
N GLY A 100 10.23 4.22 14.36
CA GLY A 100 9.27 4.35 15.46
C GLY A 100 9.29 3.17 16.40
N SER A 101 9.33 1.94 15.87
CA SER A 101 9.33 0.73 16.70
C SER A 101 10.65 0.53 17.47
N LEU A 102 11.80 0.72 16.83
CA LEU A 102 13.10 0.60 17.48
C LEU A 102 13.32 1.73 18.51
N LEU A 103 13.01 2.97 18.12
CA LEU A 103 13.14 4.12 19.02
C LEU A 103 12.21 3.98 20.23
N GLY A 104 10.96 3.56 20.02
CA GLY A 104 9.96 3.37 21.08
C GLY A 104 10.35 2.27 22.08
N ARG A 105 11.02 1.22 21.66
CA ARG A 105 11.42 0.12 22.56
C ARG A 105 12.81 0.27 23.12
N PHE A 106 13.78 0.69 22.30
CA PHE A 106 15.21 0.66 22.66
C PHE A 106 15.81 2.05 22.87
N GLY A 107 15.04 3.12 22.65
CA GLY A 107 15.51 4.49 22.75
C GLY A 107 16.52 4.89 21.67
N GLN A 108 16.75 4.03 20.68
CA GLN A 108 17.65 4.29 19.57
C GLN A 108 17.25 3.49 18.33
N ALA A 109 17.48 4.07 17.15
CA ALA A 109 17.25 3.46 15.85
C ALA A 109 18.24 4.00 14.82
N GLU A 110 18.83 3.13 14.02
CA GLU A 110 19.66 3.48 12.87
C GLU A 110 19.09 2.76 11.66
N VAL A 111 18.30 3.47 10.86
CA VAL A 111 17.55 2.91 9.73
C VAL A 111 18.08 3.50 8.44
N ALA A 112 18.49 2.62 7.51
CA ALA A 112 18.95 3.07 6.20
C ALA A 112 17.84 3.86 5.49
N MET A 113 18.24 4.97 4.87
CA MET A 113 17.31 5.75 4.04
C MET A 113 16.72 4.85 2.96
N PRO A 114 15.39 4.79 2.82
CA PRO A 114 14.78 3.97 1.79
C PRO A 114 15.22 4.45 0.42
N GLY A 115 15.62 3.53 -0.42
CA GLY A 115 15.99 3.79 -1.82
C GLY A 115 14.82 4.43 -2.56
N GLY A 116 15.13 5.27 -3.54
CA GLY A 116 14.14 6.00 -4.30
C GLY A 116 13.16 5.06 -5.00
N CYS A 117 11.88 5.25 -4.78
CA CYS A 117 10.92 4.96 -5.82
C CYS A 117 10.82 6.17 -6.72
N ASN A 118 10.36 5.94 -7.91
CA ASN A 118 10.20 6.93 -8.98
C ASN A 118 9.27 8.13 -8.68
N PHE A 119 8.74 8.29 -7.46
CA PHE A 119 7.87 9.40 -7.05
C PHE A 119 8.59 10.59 -6.40
N GLY A 120 9.94 10.62 -6.41
CA GLY A 120 10.74 11.67 -5.78
C GLY A 120 11.02 11.45 -4.29
N VAL A 121 11.67 12.43 -3.68
CA VAL A 121 12.03 12.44 -2.26
C VAL A 121 10.75 12.47 -1.42
N ARG A 122 10.59 11.51 -0.52
CA ARG A 122 9.55 11.60 0.52
C ARG A 122 10.09 12.45 1.65
N PRO A 123 9.44 13.57 1.95
CA PRO A 123 9.82 14.34 3.12
C PRO A 123 9.57 13.50 4.39
N ILE A 124 10.56 13.43 5.26
CA ILE A 124 10.45 12.79 6.59
C ILE A 124 10.31 13.85 7.69
N ASP A 125 10.09 15.10 7.31
CA ASP A 125 10.01 16.26 8.21
C ASP A 125 8.97 16.06 9.32
N GLN A 126 7.78 15.53 9.01
CA GLN A 126 6.73 15.27 9.99
C GLN A 126 7.10 14.11 10.93
N HIS A 127 7.83 13.10 10.46
CA HIS A 127 8.39 12.04 11.31
C HIS A 127 9.42 12.63 12.28
N VAL A 128 10.37 13.41 11.76
CA VAL A 128 11.41 14.08 12.58
C VAL A 128 10.78 15.00 13.59
N LYS A 129 9.78 15.81 13.19
CA LYS A 129 9.01 16.68 14.09
C LYS A 129 8.42 15.90 15.26
N GLY A 130 7.75 14.79 14.97
CA GLY A 130 7.14 13.95 16.00
C GLY A 130 8.17 13.32 16.93
N PHE A 131 9.23 12.73 16.41
CA PHE A 131 10.28 12.11 17.22
C PHE A 131 11.02 13.15 18.09
N THR A 132 11.28 14.34 17.54
CA THR A 132 11.92 15.43 18.28
C THR A 132 11.01 15.92 19.41
N ALA A 133 9.71 16.04 19.19
CA ALA A 133 8.73 16.39 20.23
C ALA A 133 8.71 15.35 21.37
N LEU A 134 8.88 14.06 21.04
CA LEU A 134 8.99 12.96 22.01
C LEU A 134 10.36 12.92 22.73
N GLY A 135 11.27 13.87 22.45
CA GLY A 135 12.58 13.98 23.08
C GLY A 135 13.70 13.21 22.40
N ALA A 136 13.53 12.78 21.17
CA ALA A 136 14.59 12.16 20.39
C ALA A 136 15.42 13.20 19.63
N LYS A 137 16.72 12.93 19.50
CA LYS A 137 17.62 13.59 18.55
C LYS A 137 17.62 12.79 17.27
N VAL A 138 17.33 13.44 16.14
CA VAL A 138 17.27 12.80 14.82
C VAL A 138 18.30 13.45 13.90
N MET A 139 19.14 12.64 13.27
CA MET A 139 20.14 13.08 12.28
C MET A 139 20.10 12.17 11.07
N VAL A 140 20.40 12.75 9.91
CA VAL A 140 20.57 11.98 8.67
C VAL A 140 22.05 12.05 8.30
N GLU A 141 22.73 10.92 8.38
CA GLU A 141 24.16 10.84 8.13
C GLU A 141 24.54 9.48 7.54
N GLY A 142 25.47 9.48 6.59
CA GLY A 142 26.01 8.24 5.99
C GLY A 142 24.96 7.38 5.28
N GLY A 143 23.85 7.96 4.84
CA GLY A 143 22.75 7.22 4.21
C GLY A 143 21.79 6.55 5.22
N PHE A 144 21.89 6.89 6.51
CA PHE A 144 21.04 6.42 7.57
C PHE A 144 20.30 7.56 8.27
N ILE A 145 19.11 7.25 8.76
CA ILE A 145 18.38 8.07 9.71
C ILE A 145 18.72 7.53 11.10
N ASN A 146 19.42 8.36 11.89
CA ASN A 146 19.83 8.06 13.24
C ASN A 146 18.91 8.78 14.20
N ALA A 147 18.18 8.04 15.02
CA ALA A 147 17.31 8.58 16.05
C ALA A 147 17.69 8.00 17.42
N SER A 148 17.83 8.84 18.43
CA SER A 148 18.21 8.40 19.78
C SER A 148 17.66 9.33 20.85
N THR A 149 17.45 8.80 22.06
CA THR A 149 17.11 9.58 23.25
C THR A 149 18.21 9.47 24.30
N GLU A 150 18.51 10.55 24.98
CA GLU A 150 19.55 10.58 26.02
C GLU A 150 19.19 9.73 27.25
N THR A 151 17.90 9.62 27.55
CA THR A 151 17.40 8.90 28.73
C THR A 151 17.08 7.43 28.48
N GLY A 152 17.23 6.95 27.24
CA GLY A 152 16.84 5.58 26.83
C GLY A 152 15.33 5.39 26.69
N ARG A 153 14.48 6.37 27.06
CA ARG A 153 13.03 6.33 26.94
C ARG A 153 12.50 7.67 26.42
N LEU A 154 11.53 7.62 25.53
CA LEU A 154 10.85 8.81 25.03
C LEU A 154 9.88 9.37 26.07
N LYS A 155 9.52 10.64 25.91
CA LYS A 155 8.54 11.34 26.75
C LYS A 155 7.34 11.75 25.92
N GLY A 156 6.14 11.56 26.49
CA GLY A 156 4.91 11.99 25.87
C GLY A 156 4.87 13.49 25.57
N ALA A 157 4.22 13.85 24.47
CA ALA A 157 4.15 15.23 23.99
C ALA A 157 2.85 15.50 23.22
N ASN A 158 2.50 16.77 23.05
CA ASN A 158 1.49 17.23 22.12
C ASN A 158 2.15 17.52 20.78
N ILE A 159 1.69 16.85 19.72
CA ILE A 159 2.29 16.89 18.40
C ILE A 159 1.22 17.27 17.39
N TYR A 160 1.35 18.45 16.79
CA TYR A 160 0.51 18.87 15.66
C TYR A 160 1.24 18.61 14.36
N LEU A 161 0.63 17.82 13.46
CA LEU A 161 1.16 17.57 12.13
C LEU A 161 0.77 18.71 11.18
N ASP A 162 1.73 19.32 10.50
CA ASP A 162 1.49 20.45 9.58
C ASP A 162 0.70 19.99 8.34
N VAL A 163 0.86 18.73 7.99
CA VAL A 163 0.12 18.05 6.93
C VAL A 163 -0.35 16.68 7.41
N VAL A 164 -1.51 16.23 6.95
CA VAL A 164 -1.99 14.87 7.21
C VAL A 164 -1.01 13.88 6.56
N SER A 165 -0.33 13.10 7.38
CA SER A 165 0.67 12.12 6.93
C SER A 165 0.41 10.76 7.57
N VAL A 166 0.07 9.78 6.73
CA VAL A 166 -0.11 8.37 7.15
C VAL A 166 1.17 7.85 7.79
N GLY A 167 2.29 8.01 7.10
CA GLY A 167 3.57 7.51 7.56
C GLY A 167 3.99 8.10 8.91
N ALA A 168 3.89 9.43 9.07
CA ALA A 168 4.24 10.09 10.31
C ALA A 168 3.30 9.69 11.45
N THR A 169 1.98 9.65 11.21
CA THR A 169 0.99 9.23 12.21
C THR A 169 1.31 7.84 12.76
N MET A 170 1.55 6.85 11.90
CA MET A 170 1.85 5.47 12.31
C MET A 170 3.20 5.37 13.03
N ASN A 171 4.21 6.04 12.51
CA ASN A 171 5.56 5.98 13.06
C ASN A 171 5.67 6.66 14.43
N ILE A 172 5.02 7.82 14.59
CA ILE A 172 4.91 8.51 15.89
C ILE A 172 4.10 7.68 16.88
N MET A 173 3.00 7.06 16.43
CA MET A 173 2.19 6.16 17.25
C MET A 173 3.05 5.02 17.83
N MET A 174 3.83 4.34 16.98
CA MET A 174 4.73 3.27 17.42
C MET A 174 5.78 3.75 18.42
N ALA A 175 6.36 4.93 18.20
CA ALA A 175 7.33 5.51 19.13
C ALA A 175 6.71 5.87 20.48
N ALA A 176 5.46 6.36 20.47
CA ALA A 176 4.78 6.89 21.65
C ALA A 176 4.19 5.81 22.58
N VAL A 177 3.91 4.61 22.10
CA VAL A 177 3.21 3.58 22.94
C VAL A 177 3.98 3.16 24.18
N ARG A 178 5.30 3.34 24.20
CA ARG A 178 6.15 3.09 25.38
C ARG A 178 6.81 4.35 25.95
N ALA A 179 6.42 5.52 25.47
CA ALA A 179 6.90 6.79 26.02
C ALA A 179 6.40 7.01 27.44
N GLU A 180 7.12 7.77 28.23
CA GLU A 180 6.68 8.17 29.58
C GLU A 180 5.58 9.25 29.48
N GLY A 181 4.43 9.01 30.09
CA GLY A 181 3.31 9.96 30.12
C GLY A 181 2.37 9.83 28.91
N ASN A 182 1.76 10.94 28.54
CA ASN A 182 0.72 10.99 27.49
C ASN A 182 1.23 11.70 26.23
N THR A 183 0.84 11.15 25.08
CA THR A 183 1.06 11.76 23.76
C THR A 183 -0.27 12.07 23.12
N VAL A 184 -0.38 13.23 22.48
CA VAL A 184 -1.51 13.61 21.64
C VAL A 184 -0.98 13.93 20.25
N ILE A 185 -1.51 13.26 19.24
CA ILE A 185 -1.22 13.53 17.82
C ILE A 185 -2.43 14.23 17.24
N GLU A 186 -2.28 15.49 16.84
CA GLU A 186 -3.32 16.30 16.19
C GLU A 186 -3.07 16.41 14.68
N ASN A 187 -4.15 16.59 13.92
CA ASN A 187 -4.16 16.52 12.47
C ASN A 187 -3.62 15.17 11.95
N ALA A 188 -3.95 14.10 12.68
CA ALA A 188 -3.57 12.74 12.36
C ALA A 188 -4.29 12.23 11.11
N ALA A 189 -3.65 11.33 10.38
CA ALA A 189 -4.29 10.58 9.30
C ALA A 189 -5.31 9.58 9.87
N LYS A 190 -6.34 9.24 9.06
CA LYS A 190 -7.55 8.50 9.49
C LYS A 190 -7.73 7.17 8.76
N GLU A 191 -6.81 6.81 7.89
CA GLU A 191 -6.90 5.64 7.02
C GLU A 191 -7.14 4.34 7.83
N PRO A 192 -7.88 3.37 7.26
CA PRO A 192 -8.22 2.11 7.94
C PRO A 192 -7.01 1.37 8.53
N HIS A 193 -5.87 1.38 7.84
CA HIS A 193 -4.67 0.71 8.31
C HIS A 193 -3.98 1.43 9.50
N ILE A 194 -4.32 2.70 9.77
CA ILE A 194 -3.92 3.40 11.02
C ILE A 194 -4.73 2.87 12.19
N VAL A 195 -6.04 2.70 12.00
CA VAL A 195 -6.92 2.08 13.00
C VAL A 195 -6.49 0.65 13.26
N ASP A 196 -6.10 -0.09 12.22
CA ASP A 196 -5.63 -1.47 12.33
C ASP A 196 -4.34 -1.58 13.14
N LEU A 197 -3.36 -0.68 12.89
CA LEU A 197 -2.15 -0.60 13.71
C LEU A 197 -2.46 -0.29 15.18
N ALA A 198 -3.37 0.66 15.44
CA ALA A 198 -3.78 0.99 16.80
C ALA A 198 -4.47 -0.20 17.49
N ASN A 199 -5.32 -0.92 16.79
CA ASN A 199 -5.99 -2.12 17.29
C ASN A 199 -4.99 -3.24 17.57
N PHE A 200 -4.02 -3.46 16.68
CA PHE A 200 -2.91 -4.39 16.93
C PHE A 200 -2.17 -4.03 18.23
N LEU A 201 -1.72 -2.80 18.36
CA LEU A 201 -0.97 -2.35 19.54
C LEU A 201 -1.82 -2.45 20.81
N ASN A 202 -3.09 -2.05 20.75
CA ASN A 202 -4.02 -2.18 21.89
C ASN A 202 -4.26 -3.64 22.29
N SER A 203 -4.35 -4.55 21.32
CA SER A 203 -4.48 -5.99 21.61
C SER A 203 -3.24 -6.57 22.29
N MET A 204 -2.08 -5.93 22.12
CA MET A 204 -0.83 -6.26 22.81
C MET A 204 -0.65 -5.50 24.14
N GLY A 205 -1.63 -4.69 24.54
CA GLY A 205 -1.65 -3.99 25.83
C GLY A 205 -1.31 -2.51 25.80
N ALA A 206 -1.26 -1.87 24.62
CA ALA A 206 -1.15 -0.41 24.51
C ALA A 206 -2.45 0.28 24.95
N ASN A 207 -2.40 1.58 25.14
CA ASN A 207 -3.54 2.42 25.46
C ASN A 207 -3.63 3.58 24.45
N ILE A 208 -4.24 3.29 23.30
CA ILE A 208 -4.41 4.21 22.17
C ILE A 208 -5.90 4.45 21.97
N ARG A 209 -6.31 5.71 21.88
CA ARG A 209 -7.69 6.15 21.65
C ARG A 209 -7.74 7.18 20.54
N GLY A 210 -8.84 7.23 19.82
CA GLY A 210 -9.09 8.22 18.77
C GLY A 210 -8.47 7.87 17.41
N ALA A 211 -7.88 6.69 17.22
CA ALA A 211 -7.47 6.24 15.88
C ALA A 211 -8.67 6.23 14.91
N GLY A 212 -8.47 6.76 13.71
CA GLY A 212 -9.57 6.99 12.75
C GLY A 212 -10.22 8.38 12.88
N THR A 213 -9.80 9.18 13.85
CA THR A 213 -10.14 10.61 13.96
C THR A 213 -8.90 11.48 13.71
N ASP A 214 -9.05 12.80 13.71
CA ASP A 214 -7.93 13.73 13.54
C ASP A 214 -7.07 13.88 14.79
N THR A 215 -7.50 13.31 15.93
CA THR A 215 -6.79 13.41 17.21
C THR A 215 -6.62 12.03 17.82
N ILE A 216 -5.37 11.59 17.94
CA ILE A 216 -5.00 10.31 18.57
C ILE A 216 -4.35 10.59 19.92
N LYS A 217 -4.85 9.93 20.98
CA LYS A 217 -4.32 10.02 22.33
C LYS A 217 -3.70 8.69 22.74
N ILE A 218 -2.47 8.74 23.22
CA ILE A 218 -1.69 7.57 23.59
C ILE A 218 -1.19 7.76 25.02
N GLN A 219 -1.56 6.86 25.90
CA GLN A 219 -0.93 6.76 27.21
C GLN A 219 0.17 5.70 27.14
N GLY A 220 1.40 6.10 27.38
CA GLY A 220 2.52 5.18 27.31
C GLY A 220 2.44 4.09 28.38
N VAL A 221 2.92 2.89 28.01
CA VAL A 221 2.95 1.71 28.88
C VAL A 221 4.39 1.20 29.02
N ASP A 222 4.67 0.49 30.11
CA ASP A 222 6.03 -0.02 30.33
C ASP A 222 6.39 -1.17 29.38
N ARG A 223 5.40 -1.99 29.02
CA ARG A 223 5.60 -3.16 28.18
C ARG A 223 4.34 -3.56 27.41
N LEU A 224 4.54 -4.14 26.24
CA LEU A 224 3.49 -4.81 25.48
C LEU A 224 3.69 -6.32 25.59
N ARG A 225 2.59 -7.07 25.52
CA ARG A 225 2.60 -8.53 25.67
C ARG A 225 2.28 -9.21 24.35
N GLY A 226 2.84 -10.39 24.13
CA GLY A 226 2.54 -11.22 22.96
C GLY A 226 1.07 -11.62 22.89
N GLY A 227 0.61 -11.88 21.67
CA GLY A 227 -0.78 -12.26 21.39
C GLY A 227 -0.98 -12.56 19.91
N SER A 228 -2.24 -12.80 19.53
CA SER A 228 -2.64 -13.04 18.13
C SER A 228 -3.43 -11.85 17.62
N TYR A 229 -3.23 -11.53 16.33
CA TYR A 229 -3.93 -10.47 15.63
C TYR A 229 -4.10 -10.80 14.15
N ALA A 230 -5.27 -10.53 13.59
CA ALA A 230 -5.55 -10.67 12.16
C ALA A 230 -5.56 -9.29 11.49
N ILE A 231 -4.78 -9.14 10.42
CA ILE A 231 -4.72 -7.93 9.61
C ILE A 231 -6.03 -7.75 8.84
N ILE A 232 -6.51 -6.51 8.71
CA ILE A 232 -7.71 -6.20 7.91
C ILE A 232 -7.50 -6.54 6.43
N PRO A 233 -8.58 -6.83 5.67
CA PRO A 233 -8.49 -7.02 4.22
C PRO A 233 -8.11 -5.72 3.48
N ASP A 234 -7.48 -5.87 2.30
CA ASP A 234 -6.94 -4.75 1.52
C ASP A 234 -8.03 -4.07 0.68
N GLN A 235 -8.42 -2.86 1.09
CA GLN A 235 -9.39 -2.04 0.35
C GLN A 235 -8.90 -1.65 -1.06
N ILE A 236 -7.59 -1.52 -1.27
CA ILE A 236 -7.03 -1.12 -2.57
C ILE A 236 -7.01 -2.32 -3.52
N GLU A 237 -6.71 -3.52 -3.03
CA GLU A 237 -6.85 -4.74 -3.81
C GLU A 237 -8.32 -4.93 -4.22
N ALA A 238 -9.27 -4.81 -3.28
CA ALA A 238 -10.70 -4.88 -3.56
C ALA A 238 -11.14 -3.87 -4.63
N GLY A 239 -10.76 -2.59 -4.44
CA GLY A 239 -11.05 -1.54 -5.41
C GLY A 239 -10.44 -1.79 -6.79
N THR A 240 -9.28 -2.43 -6.86
CA THR A 240 -8.61 -2.80 -8.11
C THR A 240 -9.44 -3.84 -8.89
N TYR A 241 -9.99 -4.87 -8.23
CA TYR A 241 -10.89 -5.83 -8.89
C TYR A 241 -12.23 -5.20 -9.28
N MET A 242 -12.78 -4.30 -8.45
CA MET A 242 -13.97 -3.53 -8.82
C MET A 242 -13.73 -2.68 -10.06
N ALA A 243 -12.59 -2.01 -10.15
CA ALA A 243 -12.18 -1.24 -11.33
C ALA A 243 -11.95 -2.14 -12.56
N ALA A 244 -11.44 -3.36 -12.37
CA ALA A 244 -11.27 -4.32 -13.46
C ALA A 244 -12.62 -4.68 -14.10
N VAL A 245 -13.65 -5.00 -13.30
CA VAL A 245 -15.00 -5.26 -13.83
C VAL A 245 -15.63 -4.01 -14.43
N ALA A 246 -15.43 -2.85 -13.80
CA ALA A 246 -15.89 -1.58 -14.37
C ALA A 246 -15.29 -1.35 -15.78
N ALA A 247 -14.03 -1.67 -16.00
CA ALA A 247 -13.36 -1.49 -17.29
C ALA A 247 -13.75 -2.57 -18.34
N THR A 248 -13.84 -3.83 -17.92
CA THR A 248 -14.07 -4.96 -18.84
C THR A 248 -15.55 -5.29 -19.08
N GLY A 249 -16.42 -4.97 -18.13
CA GLY A 249 -17.78 -5.49 -18.03
C GLY A 249 -17.84 -6.85 -17.32
N GLY A 250 -19.04 -7.35 -17.13
CA GLY A 250 -19.30 -8.60 -16.43
C GLY A 250 -19.81 -8.40 -15.00
N GLN A 251 -19.61 -9.41 -14.15
CA GLN A 251 -20.07 -9.43 -12.77
C GLN A 251 -19.14 -10.28 -11.90
N ILE A 252 -18.67 -9.71 -10.79
CA ILE A 252 -17.90 -10.47 -9.79
C ILE A 252 -18.45 -10.27 -8.38
N LEU A 253 -18.21 -11.26 -7.54
CA LEU A 253 -18.38 -11.16 -6.10
C LEU A 253 -17.01 -10.95 -5.44
N VAL A 254 -16.81 -9.78 -4.84
CA VAL A 254 -15.60 -9.45 -4.06
C VAL A 254 -15.84 -9.84 -2.62
N LYS A 255 -15.06 -10.77 -2.08
CA LYS A 255 -15.22 -11.40 -0.77
C LYS A 255 -14.10 -11.01 0.19
N ASN A 256 -14.36 -11.18 1.49
CA ASN A 256 -13.43 -10.83 2.56
C ASN A 256 -13.06 -9.34 2.50
N ILE A 257 -14.04 -8.48 2.68
CA ILE A 257 -13.86 -7.04 2.70
C ILE A 257 -14.55 -6.41 3.92
N ILE A 258 -14.19 -5.19 4.22
CA ILE A 258 -14.94 -4.34 5.15
C ILE A 258 -15.63 -3.28 4.29
N PRO A 259 -16.97 -3.39 4.04
CA PRO A 259 -17.68 -2.54 3.09
C PRO A 259 -17.47 -1.05 3.37
N LYS A 260 -17.46 -0.66 4.65
CA LYS A 260 -17.22 0.72 5.08
C LYS A 260 -15.91 1.33 4.58
N HIS A 261 -14.90 0.51 4.37
CA HIS A 261 -13.63 0.97 3.80
C HIS A 261 -13.72 1.26 2.30
N MET A 262 -14.77 0.76 1.63
CA MET A 262 -14.98 0.87 0.19
C MET A 262 -15.88 2.05 -0.21
N ASP A 263 -16.47 2.78 0.73
CA ASP A 263 -17.51 3.80 0.49
C ASP A 263 -17.15 4.78 -0.64
N CYS A 264 -15.97 5.37 -0.60
CA CYS A 264 -15.57 6.39 -1.58
C CYS A 264 -15.28 5.79 -2.97
N ILE A 265 -14.77 4.55 -3.03
CA ILE A 265 -14.50 3.84 -4.29
C ILE A 265 -15.83 3.42 -4.91
N THR A 266 -16.71 2.80 -4.11
CA THR A 266 -18.06 2.39 -4.50
C THR A 266 -18.86 3.59 -5.03
N ALA A 267 -18.86 4.72 -4.30
CA ALA A 267 -19.60 5.90 -4.71
C ALA A 267 -19.17 6.41 -6.10
N LYS A 268 -17.86 6.42 -6.40
CA LYS A 268 -17.35 6.84 -7.71
C LYS A 268 -17.68 5.86 -8.82
N LEU A 269 -17.60 4.57 -8.59
CA LEU A 269 -18.00 3.56 -9.57
C LEU A 269 -19.50 3.59 -9.85
N VAL A 270 -20.34 3.79 -8.83
CA VAL A 270 -21.79 3.97 -8.99
C VAL A 270 -22.11 5.24 -9.78
N GLU A 271 -21.43 6.37 -9.52
CA GLU A 271 -21.55 7.60 -10.32
C GLU A 271 -21.25 7.36 -11.80
N MET A 272 -20.32 6.43 -12.09
CA MET A 272 -19.95 6.04 -13.46
C MET A 272 -20.88 5.01 -14.10
N GLY A 273 -21.94 4.57 -13.41
CA GLY A 273 -22.93 3.60 -13.91
C GLY A 273 -22.61 2.14 -13.62
N VAL A 274 -21.68 1.85 -12.71
CA VAL A 274 -21.42 0.50 -12.21
C VAL A 274 -22.41 0.18 -11.10
N GLU A 275 -23.01 -1.02 -11.15
CA GLU A 275 -23.90 -1.50 -10.11
C GLU A 275 -23.10 -2.18 -9.00
N VAL A 276 -23.30 -1.74 -7.76
CA VAL A 276 -22.64 -2.32 -6.58
C VAL A 276 -23.69 -2.64 -5.53
N GLU A 277 -23.79 -3.90 -5.14
CA GLU A 277 -24.65 -4.38 -4.07
C GLU A 277 -23.80 -4.79 -2.88
N GLU A 278 -23.99 -4.10 -1.76
CA GLU A 278 -23.28 -4.37 -0.51
C GLU A 278 -23.99 -5.48 0.28
N ARG A 279 -23.23 -6.42 0.79
CA ARG A 279 -23.63 -7.46 1.74
C ARG A 279 -22.65 -7.43 2.92
N GLU A 280 -22.82 -8.28 3.92
CA GLU A 280 -22.06 -8.24 5.20
C GLU A 280 -20.55 -8.02 5.03
N ASP A 281 -19.86 -8.90 4.31
CA ASP A 281 -18.41 -8.86 4.07
C ASP A 281 -18.05 -9.01 2.57
N THR A 282 -19.03 -8.74 1.69
CA THR A 282 -18.89 -8.89 0.25
C THR A 282 -19.52 -7.73 -0.51
N LEU A 283 -19.03 -7.50 -1.74
CA LEU A 283 -19.64 -6.61 -2.72
C LEU A 283 -19.88 -7.37 -4.02
N LEU A 284 -21.14 -7.37 -4.48
CA LEU A 284 -21.46 -7.80 -5.84
C LEU A 284 -21.32 -6.59 -6.77
N VAL A 285 -20.39 -6.67 -7.71
CA VAL A 285 -20.06 -5.58 -8.64
C VAL A 285 -20.41 -6.01 -10.05
N ARG A 286 -21.19 -5.21 -10.76
CA ARG A 286 -21.63 -5.50 -12.14
C ARG A 286 -21.57 -4.25 -13.01
N ARG A 287 -21.09 -4.43 -14.24
CA ARG A 287 -21.21 -3.43 -15.30
C ARG A 287 -21.81 -4.08 -16.56
N SER A 288 -23.00 -3.61 -16.92
CA SER A 288 -23.73 -4.08 -18.11
C SER A 288 -23.91 -2.99 -19.17
N GLY A 289 -23.82 -1.72 -18.78
CA GLY A 289 -24.02 -0.54 -19.63
C GLY A 289 -22.75 0.23 -19.95
N PRO A 290 -22.88 1.37 -20.67
CA PRO A 290 -21.79 2.30 -20.92
C PRO A 290 -21.36 2.99 -19.62
N LEU A 291 -20.06 3.33 -19.54
CA LEU A 291 -19.53 4.10 -18.43
C LEU A 291 -19.76 5.60 -18.66
N GLN A 292 -20.15 6.29 -17.61
CA GLN A 292 -20.33 7.75 -17.60
C GLN A 292 -19.09 8.45 -17.04
N LYS A 293 -18.80 9.65 -17.54
CA LYS A 293 -17.74 10.51 -17.00
C LYS A 293 -17.96 10.81 -15.52
N ALA A 294 -16.86 10.97 -14.79
CA ALA A 294 -16.88 11.42 -13.40
C ALA A 294 -15.61 12.24 -13.10
N ASN A 295 -15.73 13.14 -12.14
CA ASN A 295 -14.57 13.87 -11.63
C ASN A 295 -14.10 13.23 -10.33
N VAL A 296 -12.79 13.00 -10.22
CA VAL A 296 -12.17 12.37 -9.05
C VAL A 296 -11.10 13.30 -8.49
N LYS A 297 -11.14 13.53 -7.19
CA LYS A 297 -10.09 14.21 -6.45
C LYS A 297 -9.57 13.29 -5.35
N THR A 298 -8.27 12.98 -5.37
CA THR A 298 -7.66 12.22 -4.29
C THR A 298 -7.56 13.07 -3.02
N MET A 299 -7.86 12.48 -1.90
CA MET A 299 -7.84 13.14 -0.58
C MET A 299 -7.48 12.12 0.50
N PRO A 300 -6.97 12.58 1.67
CA PRO A 300 -6.90 11.75 2.86
C PRO A 300 -8.25 11.10 3.19
N TYR A 301 -8.22 9.91 3.77
CA TYR A 301 -9.43 9.18 4.16
C TYR A 301 -10.36 10.04 5.06
N PRO A 302 -11.69 10.02 4.85
CA PRO A 302 -12.47 9.11 3.98
C PRO A 302 -12.63 9.56 2.51
N GLY A 303 -11.79 10.46 2.03
CA GLY A 303 -11.78 10.84 0.62
C GLY A 303 -11.24 9.74 -0.29
N PHE A 304 -11.27 9.99 -1.61
CA PHE A 304 -10.82 9.00 -2.60
C PHE A 304 -9.31 8.76 -2.48
N PRO A 305 -8.86 7.50 -2.27
CA PRO A 305 -7.46 7.23 -1.97
C PRO A 305 -6.56 7.40 -3.19
N THR A 306 -5.41 8.05 -3.00
CA THR A 306 -4.40 8.20 -4.05
C THR A 306 -3.91 6.85 -4.59
N ASP A 307 -3.97 5.79 -3.80
CA ASP A 307 -3.60 4.43 -4.23
C ASP A 307 -4.59 3.82 -5.24
N MET A 308 -5.77 4.40 -5.40
CA MET A 308 -6.76 4.03 -6.44
C MET A 308 -6.76 4.98 -7.64
N GLN A 309 -5.95 6.03 -7.62
CA GLN A 309 -5.94 7.04 -8.67
C GLN A 309 -5.58 6.47 -10.05
N PRO A 310 -4.55 5.61 -10.24
CA PRO A 310 -4.27 5.01 -11.54
C PRO A 310 -5.38 4.07 -12.04
N GLN A 311 -5.98 3.27 -11.14
CA GLN A 311 -7.03 2.32 -11.47
C GLN A 311 -8.32 3.04 -11.93
N ILE A 312 -8.74 4.08 -11.22
CA ILE A 312 -9.91 4.85 -11.63
C ILE A 312 -9.66 5.61 -12.94
N THR A 313 -8.42 6.08 -13.17
CA THR A 313 -8.03 6.69 -14.43
C THR A 313 -8.22 5.73 -15.61
N THR A 314 -7.91 4.44 -15.43
CA THR A 314 -8.17 3.42 -16.46
C THR A 314 -9.65 3.34 -16.80
N VAL A 315 -10.52 3.30 -15.80
CA VAL A 315 -11.98 3.22 -16.01
C VAL A 315 -12.48 4.49 -16.71
N LEU A 316 -11.99 5.66 -16.31
CA LEU A 316 -12.34 6.95 -16.93
C LEU A 316 -11.89 7.07 -18.40
N CYS A 317 -10.81 6.38 -18.79
CA CYS A 317 -10.41 6.33 -20.21
C CYS A 317 -11.46 5.66 -21.11
N LEU A 318 -12.35 4.84 -20.54
CA LEU A 318 -13.42 4.13 -21.24
C LEU A 318 -14.81 4.74 -21.02
N ALA A 319 -14.89 5.83 -20.24
CA ALA A 319 -16.14 6.52 -19.92
C ALA A 319 -16.53 7.53 -21.00
N GLU A 320 -17.82 7.66 -21.29
CA GLU A 320 -18.32 8.64 -22.25
C GLU A 320 -18.12 10.07 -21.74
N GLY A 321 -17.46 10.92 -22.54
CA GLY A 321 -17.23 12.33 -22.25
C GLY A 321 -15.86 12.61 -21.64
N THR A 322 -15.72 13.79 -21.01
CA THR A 322 -14.48 14.30 -20.44
C THR A 322 -14.52 14.25 -18.92
N SER A 323 -13.53 13.65 -18.31
CA SER A 323 -13.36 13.53 -16.85
C SER A 323 -12.12 14.26 -16.38
N LEU A 324 -12.16 14.72 -15.12
CA LEU A 324 -11.01 15.35 -14.45
C LEU A 324 -10.55 14.48 -13.28
N VAL A 325 -9.25 14.23 -13.20
CA VAL A 325 -8.62 13.62 -12.03
C VAL A 325 -7.66 14.63 -11.42
N THR A 326 -7.89 14.99 -10.15
CA THR A 326 -7.03 15.89 -9.40
C THR A 326 -6.27 15.11 -8.34
N GLU A 327 -4.95 15.08 -8.43
CA GLU A 327 -4.08 14.45 -7.43
C GLU A 327 -3.68 15.47 -6.37
N SER A 328 -4.19 15.30 -5.15
CA SER A 328 -3.94 16.24 -4.05
C SER A 328 -2.87 15.77 -3.06
N VAL A 329 -2.50 14.49 -3.11
CA VAL A 329 -1.60 13.86 -2.12
C VAL A 329 -0.15 13.84 -2.62
N TRP A 330 0.08 13.49 -3.90
CA TRP A 330 1.43 13.34 -4.46
C TRP A 330 1.69 14.31 -5.61
N ASN A 331 2.94 14.76 -5.75
CA ASN A 331 3.32 15.70 -6.79
C ASN A 331 3.58 15.04 -8.16
N ASN A 332 3.93 13.75 -8.20
CA ASN A 332 4.40 13.07 -9.41
C ASN A 332 3.67 11.75 -9.68
N ARG A 333 2.33 11.74 -9.51
CA ARG A 333 1.54 10.51 -9.61
C ARG A 333 1.22 10.07 -11.03
N TYR A 334 1.32 10.94 -12.03
CA TYR A 334 0.89 10.69 -13.42
C TYR A 334 1.95 10.08 -14.35
N ARG A 335 3.03 9.54 -13.83
CA ARG A 335 4.12 8.96 -14.64
C ARG A 335 3.70 7.80 -15.53
N TYR A 336 2.61 7.14 -15.22
CA TYR A 336 2.04 6.04 -16.01
C TYR A 336 1.27 6.51 -17.25
N VAL A 337 0.97 7.79 -17.38
CA VAL A 337 0.11 8.33 -18.45
C VAL A 337 0.67 8.04 -19.84
N ASP A 338 1.99 8.08 -20.01
CA ASP A 338 2.60 7.77 -21.30
C ASP A 338 2.39 6.31 -21.72
N GLU A 339 2.33 5.38 -20.76
CA GLU A 339 2.01 3.99 -21.04
C GLU A 339 0.53 3.83 -21.45
N PHE A 340 -0.38 4.58 -20.84
CA PHE A 340 -1.79 4.59 -21.24
C PHE A 340 -1.98 5.20 -22.63
N ARG A 341 -1.24 6.25 -22.98
CA ARG A 341 -1.24 6.84 -24.34
C ARG A 341 -0.78 5.83 -25.40
N ARG A 342 0.19 4.94 -25.08
CA ARG A 342 0.59 3.83 -25.96
C ARG A 342 -0.55 2.88 -26.24
N MET A 343 -1.48 2.73 -25.32
CA MET A 343 -2.71 1.93 -25.46
C MET A 343 -3.87 2.71 -26.10
N GLY A 344 -3.64 3.93 -26.57
CA GLY A 344 -4.65 4.77 -27.24
C GLY A 344 -5.50 5.63 -26.31
N ALA A 345 -5.15 5.78 -25.05
CA ALA A 345 -5.85 6.66 -24.14
C ALA A 345 -5.58 8.14 -24.46
N HIS A 346 -6.60 8.98 -24.33
CA HIS A 346 -6.52 10.42 -24.48
C HIS A 346 -6.46 11.11 -23.10
N ILE A 347 -5.25 11.35 -22.62
CA ILE A 347 -5.00 11.97 -21.33
C ILE A 347 -4.05 13.16 -21.49
N GLN A 348 -4.43 14.31 -20.96
CA GLN A 348 -3.58 15.49 -20.85
C GLN A 348 -3.34 15.79 -19.38
N VAL A 349 -2.10 16.04 -18.99
CA VAL A 349 -1.72 16.33 -17.60
C VAL A 349 -1.17 17.75 -17.52
N ASP A 350 -1.75 18.53 -16.63
CA ASP A 350 -1.25 19.86 -16.25
C ASP A 350 -1.10 19.90 -14.71
N GLY A 351 0.14 19.92 -14.25
CA GLY A 351 0.46 19.90 -12.83
C GLY A 351 -0.17 18.71 -12.09
N LYS A 352 -1.16 18.98 -11.27
CA LYS A 352 -1.88 17.99 -10.46
C LYS A 352 -3.21 17.52 -11.07
N VAL A 353 -3.55 17.99 -12.26
CA VAL A 353 -4.82 17.67 -12.92
C VAL A 353 -4.56 16.88 -14.19
N ALA A 354 -5.24 15.76 -14.35
CA ALA A 354 -5.36 15.05 -15.61
C ALA A 354 -6.75 15.25 -16.20
N VAL A 355 -6.79 15.67 -17.48
CA VAL A 355 -7.99 15.73 -18.30
C VAL A 355 -8.03 14.45 -19.15
N ILE A 356 -9.10 13.69 -19.02
CA ILE A 356 -9.27 12.39 -19.66
C ILE A 356 -10.46 12.46 -20.60
N GLU A 357 -10.24 12.29 -21.89
CA GLU A 357 -11.29 12.10 -22.86
C GLU A 357 -11.51 10.61 -23.08
N GLY A 358 -12.74 10.15 -22.85
CA GLY A 358 -13.08 8.74 -23.01
C GLY A 358 -12.92 8.28 -24.47
N VAL A 359 -12.40 7.06 -24.65
CA VAL A 359 -12.24 6.42 -25.96
C VAL A 359 -13.14 5.18 -26.05
N PRO A 360 -13.61 4.81 -27.25
CA PRO A 360 -14.46 3.64 -27.42
C PRO A 360 -13.79 2.32 -27.01
N ALA A 361 -12.47 2.22 -27.11
CA ALA A 361 -11.67 1.09 -26.68
C ALA A 361 -10.20 1.48 -26.57
N LEU A 362 -9.49 0.83 -25.66
CA LEU A 362 -8.02 0.79 -25.65
C LEU A 362 -7.53 -0.30 -26.60
N THR A 363 -6.28 -0.23 -27.00
CA THR A 363 -5.59 -1.23 -27.84
C THR A 363 -4.46 -1.90 -27.10
N GLY A 364 -4.28 -3.19 -27.31
CA GLY A 364 -3.15 -3.93 -26.77
C GLY A 364 -1.81 -3.35 -27.21
N ALA A 365 -0.86 -3.27 -26.30
CA ALA A 365 0.47 -2.72 -26.54
C ALA A 365 1.49 -3.30 -25.55
N PRO A 366 2.79 -3.27 -25.87
CA PRO A 366 3.84 -3.45 -24.88
C PRO A 366 3.94 -2.21 -23.99
N VAL A 367 3.85 -2.42 -22.67
CA VAL A 367 3.86 -1.37 -21.64
C VAL A 367 4.72 -1.76 -20.45
N HIS A 368 5.13 -0.77 -19.65
CA HIS A 368 6.03 -0.95 -18.50
C HIS A 368 5.38 -0.49 -17.21
N ALA A 369 5.31 -1.36 -16.20
CA ALA A 369 4.90 -0.96 -14.87
C ALA A 369 5.96 -0.02 -14.26
N CYS A 370 5.59 1.22 -13.96
CA CYS A 370 6.48 2.20 -13.36
C CYS A 370 6.44 2.20 -11.83
N ASP A 371 5.38 1.65 -11.26
CA ASP A 371 5.18 1.45 -9.82
C ASP A 371 4.07 0.42 -9.55
N LEU A 372 3.83 0.11 -8.28
CA LEU A 372 2.86 -0.86 -7.81
C LEU A 372 1.43 -0.60 -8.34
N ARG A 373 0.91 0.61 -8.13
CA ARG A 373 -0.51 0.93 -8.43
C ARG A 373 -0.72 1.22 -9.91
N ALA A 374 0.25 1.89 -10.53
CA ALA A 374 0.28 2.08 -11.97
C ALA A 374 0.38 0.73 -12.71
N GLY A 375 1.19 -0.20 -12.21
CA GLY A 375 1.29 -1.55 -12.77
C GLY A 375 -0.05 -2.30 -12.73
N ALA A 376 -0.75 -2.26 -11.60
CA ALA A 376 -2.09 -2.85 -11.47
C ALA A 376 -3.09 -2.17 -12.43
N ALA A 377 -3.03 -0.86 -12.58
CA ALA A 377 -3.87 -0.12 -13.52
C ALA A 377 -3.58 -0.50 -14.99
N LEU A 378 -2.31 -0.76 -15.34
CA LEU A 378 -1.95 -1.28 -16.67
C LEU A 378 -2.50 -2.69 -16.90
N VAL A 379 -2.55 -3.54 -15.87
CA VAL A 379 -3.23 -4.85 -15.98
C VAL A 379 -4.71 -4.66 -16.29
N ILE A 380 -5.39 -3.76 -15.59
CA ILE A 380 -6.81 -3.45 -15.87
C ILE A 380 -6.97 -2.91 -17.29
N ALA A 381 -6.11 -1.99 -17.73
CA ALA A 381 -6.15 -1.45 -19.08
C ALA A 381 -5.95 -2.53 -20.14
N ALA A 382 -5.01 -3.44 -19.93
CA ALA A 382 -4.75 -4.58 -20.82
C ALA A 382 -5.94 -5.56 -20.89
N LEU A 383 -6.62 -5.84 -19.76
CA LEU A 383 -7.82 -6.67 -19.72
C LEU A 383 -8.98 -6.06 -20.54
N ALA A 384 -9.11 -4.73 -20.53
CA ALA A 384 -10.14 -4.01 -21.26
C ALA A 384 -9.77 -3.71 -22.72
N ALA A 385 -8.51 -3.77 -23.09
CA ALA A 385 -8.00 -3.44 -24.41
C ALA A 385 -8.40 -4.47 -25.47
N LYS A 386 -8.44 -4.06 -26.72
CA LYS A 386 -8.57 -4.98 -27.88
C LYS A 386 -7.19 -5.51 -28.24
N GLY A 387 -7.03 -6.83 -28.26
CA GLY A 387 -5.79 -7.51 -28.61
C GLY A 387 -4.92 -7.87 -27.42
N GLU A 388 -3.67 -8.24 -27.70
CA GLU A 388 -2.71 -8.69 -26.71
C GLU A 388 -1.85 -7.52 -26.20
N SER A 389 -1.60 -7.51 -24.90
CA SER A 389 -0.67 -6.58 -24.24
C SER A 389 0.43 -7.37 -23.55
N GLU A 390 1.63 -6.81 -23.56
CA GLU A 390 2.78 -7.28 -22.79
C GLU A 390 3.12 -6.28 -21.69
N ILE A 391 3.11 -6.72 -20.45
CA ILE A 391 3.42 -5.85 -19.29
C ILE A 391 4.75 -6.30 -18.69
N SER A 392 5.74 -5.45 -18.74
CA SER A 392 7.06 -5.68 -18.13
C SER A 392 7.19 -4.98 -16.77
N CYS A 393 8.29 -5.24 -16.07
CA CYS A 393 8.56 -4.73 -14.70
C CYS A 393 7.50 -5.16 -13.68
N VAL A 394 6.94 -6.35 -13.82
CA VAL A 394 5.84 -6.88 -12.98
C VAL A 394 6.23 -7.06 -11.52
N GLN A 395 7.53 -7.10 -11.19
CA GLN A 395 8.02 -7.10 -9.83
C GLN A 395 7.50 -5.91 -8.99
N TYR A 396 7.12 -4.79 -9.62
CA TYR A 396 6.46 -3.69 -8.93
C TYR A 396 5.04 -4.05 -8.49
N ILE A 397 4.32 -4.85 -9.27
CA ILE A 397 2.95 -5.30 -8.98
C ILE A 397 2.97 -6.30 -7.81
N GLU A 398 3.92 -7.24 -7.83
CA GLU A 398 4.10 -8.28 -6.82
C GLU A 398 4.48 -7.76 -5.43
N ARG A 399 4.83 -6.48 -5.33
CA ARG A 399 5.06 -5.81 -4.06
C ARG A 399 3.80 -5.62 -3.22
N GLY A 400 2.61 -5.72 -3.82
CA GLY A 400 1.39 -5.41 -3.10
C GLY A 400 0.13 -6.12 -3.57
N TYR A 401 0.22 -6.97 -4.60
CA TYR A 401 -0.89 -7.80 -5.07
C TYR A 401 -0.49 -9.27 -4.98
N GLU A 402 -1.17 -10.00 -4.10
CA GLU A 402 -0.98 -11.43 -3.95
C GLU A 402 -1.66 -12.18 -5.10
N ASP A 403 -0.88 -13.00 -5.81
CA ASP A 403 -1.37 -13.92 -6.86
C ASP A 403 -2.33 -13.27 -7.88
N ILE A 404 -2.06 -12.02 -8.26
CA ILE A 404 -2.96 -11.26 -9.15
C ILE A 404 -3.29 -12.02 -10.44
N VAL A 405 -2.32 -12.73 -11.04
CA VAL A 405 -2.53 -13.53 -12.26
C VAL A 405 -3.52 -14.66 -12.00
N THR A 406 -3.31 -15.44 -10.96
CA THR A 406 -4.19 -16.57 -10.59
C THR A 406 -5.60 -16.09 -10.24
N LYS A 407 -5.72 -15.01 -9.47
CA LYS A 407 -7.03 -14.43 -9.11
C LYS A 407 -7.78 -13.93 -10.35
N LEU A 408 -7.11 -13.25 -11.27
CA LEU A 408 -7.71 -12.80 -12.53
C LEU A 408 -8.10 -13.96 -13.45
N GLN A 409 -7.27 -15.01 -13.53
CA GLN A 409 -7.62 -16.24 -14.27
C GLN A 409 -8.89 -16.88 -13.67
N GLY A 410 -9.01 -16.90 -12.36
CA GLY A 410 -10.22 -17.35 -11.66
C GLY A 410 -11.48 -16.54 -12.00
N LEU A 411 -11.31 -15.31 -12.45
CA LEU A 411 -12.39 -14.44 -12.96
C LEU A 411 -12.61 -14.55 -14.47
N GLY A 412 -11.92 -15.47 -15.13
CA GLY A 412 -12.04 -15.71 -16.59
C GLY A 412 -11.12 -14.82 -17.45
N ALA A 413 -10.18 -14.10 -16.86
CA ALA A 413 -9.20 -13.34 -17.62
C ALA A 413 -8.20 -14.24 -18.35
N SER A 414 -7.83 -13.87 -19.55
CA SER A 414 -6.74 -14.48 -20.31
C SER A 414 -5.44 -13.73 -20.00
N ILE A 415 -4.77 -14.13 -18.94
CA ILE A 415 -3.51 -13.56 -18.48
C ILE A 415 -2.55 -14.68 -18.10
N ARG A 416 -1.26 -14.53 -18.42
CA ARG A 416 -0.22 -15.50 -18.06
C ARG A 416 1.10 -14.82 -17.77
N THR A 417 1.92 -15.47 -16.98
CA THR A 417 3.31 -15.07 -16.71
C THR A 417 4.24 -15.74 -17.73
N VAL A 418 5.22 -14.99 -18.24
CA VAL A 418 6.25 -15.49 -19.14
C VAL A 418 7.61 -15.02 -18.64
N GLU A 419 8.56 -15.96 -18.59
CA GLU A 419 9.98 -15.66 -18.36
C GLU A 419 10.66 -15.40 -19.70
N VAL A 420 11.31 -14.23 -19.82
CA VAL A 420 12.07 -13.84 -21.01
C VAL A 420 13.53 -13.70 -20.61
N PRO A 421 14.50 -14.20 -21.43
CA PRO A 421 15.92 -13.94 -21.18
C PRO A 421 16.19 -12.44 -20.96
N GLY A 422 17.10 -12.12 -20.06
CA GLY A 422 17.51 -10.71 -19.85
C GLY A 422 18.29 -10.20 -21.05
N GLU A 423 18.23 -8.90 -21.34
CA GLU A 423 19.00 -8.28 -22.45
C GLU A 423 20.50 -8.59 -22.39
N SER A 424 21.07 -8.83 -21.20
CA SER A 424 22.44 -9.28 -21.01
C SER A 424 22.69 -10.73 -21.49
N GLU A 425 21.69 -11.61 -21.39
CA GLU A 425 21.79 -13.00 -21.83
C GLU A 425 21.60 -13.10 -23.34
N GLU A 426 20.81 -12.22 -23.96
CA GLU A 426 20.66 -12.16 -25.42
C GLU A 426 21.93 -11.63 -26.12
N LEU A 427 22.63 -10.66 -25.50
CA LEU A 427 23.90 -10.17 -26.02
C LEU A 427 25.00 -11.26 -25.96
N GLU A 428 25.05 -12.04 -24.90
CA GLU A 428 26.00 -13.16 -24.77
C GLU A 428 25.71 -14.30 -25.76
N ALA A 429 24.42 -14.58 -26.03
CA ALA A 429 24.02 -15.60 -27.00
C ALA A 429 24.29 -15.20 -28.46
N HIS A 430 24.47 -13.90 -28.76
CA HIS A 430 24.80 -13.42 -30.12
C HIS A 430 26.30 -13.19 -30.34
N ILE A 431 27.13 -13.28 -29.31
CA ILE A 431 28.58 -13.09 -29.36
C ILE A 431 29.34 -14.45 -29.24
N GLY A 432 28.68 -15.54 -28.94
CA GLY A 432 29.18 -16.92 -28.95
C GLY A 432 28.75 -17.66 -30.22
#